data_026fdbcd5683d724bef7730561fb0de2
#
_entry.id   026fdbcd5683d724bef7730561fb0de2
#
_cell.length_a   1.000
_cell.length_b   1.000
_cell.length_c   1.000
_cell.angle_alpha   90.00
_cell.angle_beta   90.00
_cell.angle_gamma   90.00
#
_symmetry.space_group_name_H-M   'P 1'
#
loop_
_entity.id
_entity.type
_entity.pdbx_description
1 polymer ?
#
loop_
_entity_poly.entity_id
_entity_poly.type
_entity_poly.pdbx_seq_one_letter_code
_entity_poly.pdbx_strand_id
1 'polypeptide(L)'
;MGKSDYPVRELVAKIERGELQLPEMQRKYVWTSTKVRDLLDSLYREYPSGVILAWQPAATVETRAFAVATNSEPVTAPLLLLDGQQRLTSLSAVLRGEPVTVKNRKRPVEILFNLDHPDELTFITEVAEDNESHEDADDADDVDSDLITRVNRRAFVVASNQVAALPNWVKVTDVFKKSDSELLKAAGVTGFDDPNYERYSARLKQLRSIADYSYRVDILEPSKSYEEVTEIFVRVNSLGAKLRSSDLALAQITAKWNGSLALFNAYQAEVAKRGFDLDLGVHLKVLIALITGQSRFLTVASLTQQALEAGWKRTKRAMDFAVNFAQQNVGVDSPTLLSSPFLMIATAYWGAQMDYKISDKDAAAFRKWFLLANAKGRYSRGSTETLLDQDLAALRSEGRIGGLNQRLVQQVGRLDFTAADLVGRTARSGAFKTLFLAFRADGAKDWATNLLISPKLAGHADKIEFHHVFPKAYMKKARPDIDGRDVDDIANLAFISSKTNKDISDKAPADYAPKYSKEQLAKQLVVFDDTNALPEGFEKFVIQRRELIAARLNEFLAIAESR
;
A
#
# COMPACT_ATOMS: atom_id res chain seq x y z
N MET A 1 19.72 8.50 31.57
CA MET A 1 19.15 7.47 30.67
C MET A 1 19.21 6.13 31.40
N GLY A 2 18.04 5.59 31.79
CA GLY A 2 17.93 4.27 32.41
C GLY A 2 18.05 3.15 31.39
N LYS A 3 18.54 1.99 31.81
CA LYS A 3 18.61 0.77 30.99
C LYS A 3 18.00 -0.36 31.78
N SER A 4 17.13 -1.11 31.14
CA SER A 4 16.48 -2.29 31.73
C SER A 4 16.31 -3.35 30.65
N ASP A 5 16.37 -4.60 31.05
CA ASP A 5 16.12 -5.73 30.15
C ASP A 5 14.78 -6.35 30.54
N TYR A 6 13.90 -6.53 29.58
CA TYR A 6 12.59 -7.14 29.79
C TYR A 6 12.35 -8.27 28.80
N PRO A 7 11.88 -9.43 29.26
CA PRO A 7 11.43 -10.47 28.35
C PRO A 7 10.16 -10.02 27.58
N VAL A 8 10.00 -10.53 26.38
CA VAL A 8 8.84 -10.19 25.50
C VAL A 8 7.52 -10.34 26.24
N ARG A 9 7.34 -11.43 27.00
CA ARG A 9 6.12 -11.67 27.80
C ARG A 9 5.81 -10.54 28.79
N GLU A 10 6.84 -9.96 29.41
CA GLU A 10 6.65 -8.87 30.36
C GLU A 10 6.30 -7.56 29.66
N LEU A 11 6.92 -7.27 28.51
CA LEU A 11 6.58 -6.10 27.69
C LEU A 11 5.13 -6.19 27.19
N VAL A 12 4.68 -7.38 26.77
CA VAL A 12 3.29 -7.62 26.36
C VAL A 12 2.36 -7.43 27.54
N ALA A 13 2.68 -7.98 28.72
CA ALA A 13 1.89 -7.79 29.93
C ALA A 13 1.81 -6.31 30.35
N LYS A 14 2.89 -5.53 30.19
CA LYS A 14 2.89 -4.07 30.42
C LYS A 14 1.95 -3.32 29.47
N ILE A 15 1.88 -3.75 28.19
CA ILE A 15 0.92 -3.19 27.21
C ILE A 15 -0.52 -3.51 27.67
N GLU A 16 -0.79 -4.74 28.08
CA GLU A 16 -2.13 -5.18 28.53
C GLU A 16 -2.61 -4.42 29.77
N ARG A 17 -1.69 -4.15 30.72
CA ARG A 17 -1.99 -3.37 31.93
C ARG A 17 -1.97 -1.86 31.70
N GLY A 18 -1.72 -1.40 30.46
CA GLY A 18 -1.62 0.03 30.16
C GLY A 18 -0.40 0.73 30.76
N GLU A 19 0.56 -0.01 31.30
CA GLU A 19 1.83 0.50 31.85
C GLU A 19 2.80 0.95 30.73
N LEU A 20 2.68 0.35 29.54
CA LEU A 20 3.40 0.72 28.33
C LEU A 20 2.39 1.18 27.27
N GLN A 21 2.49 2.44 26.84
CA GLN A 21 1.58 3.07 25.89
C GLN A 21 2.34 3.74 24.75
N LEU A 22 1.61 4.17 23.71
CA LEU A 22 2.17 4.92 22.58
C LEU A 22 1.92 6.41 22.77
N PRO A 23 2.93 7.29 22.63
CA PRO A 23 2.68 8.71 22.55
C PRO A 23 1.93 9.06 21.25
N GLU A 24 1.22 10.18 21.23
CA GLU A 24 0.42 10.62 20.08
C GLU A 24 1.27 10.74 18.79
N MET A 25 2.54 11.09 18.91
CA MET A 25 3.48 11.24 17.79
C MET A 25 3.73 9.95 16.99
N GLN A 26 3.36 8.77 17.52
CA GLN A 26 3.61 7.49 16.86
C GLN A 26 2.62 7.24 15.72
N ARG A 27 3.11 6.71 14.60
CA ARG A 27 2.29 6.32 13.45
C ARG A 27 1.44 5.07 13.72
N LYS A 28 0.42 4.84 12.89
CA LYS A 28 -0.34 3.58 12.89
C LYS A 28 0.57 2.41 12.53
N TYR A 29 0.14 1.19 12.87
CA TYR A 29 0.83 -0.04 12.47
C TYR A 29 0.92 -0.13 10.93
N VAL A 30 2.13 -0.38 10.41
CA VAL A 30 2.40 -0.34 8.97
C VAL A 30 3.24 -1.51 8.46
N TRP A 31 3.55 -2.50 9.30
CA TRP A 31 4.31 -3.66 8.87
C TRP A 31 3.51 -4.54 7.91
N THR A 32 4.21 -5.14 6.95
CA THR A 32 3.70 -6.17 6.06
C THR A 32 3.79 -7.54 6.75
N SER A 33 3.09 -8.53 6.20
CA SER A 33 3.15 -9.91 6.67
C SER A 33 4.56 -10.49 6.66
N THR A 34 5.35 -10.13 5.65
CA THR A 34 6.76 -10.55 5.52
C THR A 34 7.62 -10.06 6.68
N LYS A 35 7.47 -8.79 7.10
CA LYS A 35 8.21 -8.24 8.24
C LYS A 35 7.85 -8.91 9.58
N VAL A 36 6.58 -9.31 9.74
CA VAL A 36 6.16 -10.09 10.92
C VAL A 36 6.80 -11.46 10.92
N ARG A 37 6.77 -12.16 9.77
CA ARG A 37 7.44 -13.45 9.56
C ARG A 37 8.93 -13.34 9.92
N ASP A 38 9.63 -12.35 9.37
CA ASP A 38 11.07 -12.17 9.55
C ASP A 38 11.46 -11.83 10.99
N LEU A 39 10.58 -11.09 11.72
CA LEU A 39 10.77 -10.88 13.15
C LEU A 39 10.70 -12.21 13.91
N LEU A 40 9.68 -13.02 13.67
CA LEU A 40 9.51 -14.32 14.35
C LEU A 40 10.67 -15.26 14.03
N ASP A 41 11.12 -15.31 12.77
CA ASP A 41 12.29 -16.10 12.37
C ASP A 41 13.57 -15.63 13.06
N SER A 42 13.78 -14.31 13.17
CA SER A 42 14.94 -13.75 13.88
C SER A 42 14.94 -14.10 15.37
N LEU A 43 13.78 -13.99 16.04
CA LEU A 43 13.66 -14.32 17.46
C LEU A 43 13.79 -15.82 17.72
N TYR A 44 13.26 -16.66 16.84
CA TYR A 44 13.39 -18.10 16.90
C TYR A 44 14.86 -18.56 16.80
N ARG A 45 15.67 -17.83 16.02
CA ARG A 45 17.12 -18.05 15.86
C ARG A 45 17.95 -17.31 16.90
N GLU A 46 17.34 -16.61 17.85
CA GLU A 46 18.00 -15.76 18.85
C GLU A 46 18.85 -14.64 18.24
N TYR A 47 18.51 -14.18 17.03
CA TYR A 47 19.21 -13.07 16.39
C TYR A 47 18.84 -11.73 17.02
N PRO A 48 19.80 -10.77 17.07
CA PRO A 48 19.51 -9.43 17.55
C PRO A 48 18.40 -8.76 16.73
N SER A 49 17.30 -8.39 17.38
CA SER A 49 16.15 -7.75 16.73
C SER A 49 16.01 -6.25 17.08
N GLY A 50 17.09 -5.66 17.61
CA GLY A 50 17.20 -4.24 17.94
C GLY A 50 16.88 -3.93 19.41
N VAL A 51 16.95 -2.64 19.75
CA VAL A 51 16.69 -2.08 21.09
C VAL A 51 15.31 -1.43 21.11
N ILE A 52 14.68 -1.37 22.27
CA ILE A 52 13.45 -0.62 22.51
C ILE A 52 13.82 0.71 23.15
N LEU A 53 13.23 1.81 22.65
CA LEU A 53 13.37 3.12 23.24
C LEU A 53 12.05 3.54 23.88
N ALA A 54 12.08 3.94 25.16
CA ALA A 54 10.92 4.38 25.90
C ALA A 54 11.20 5.70 26.65
N TRP A 55 10.15 6.37 27.07
CA TRP A 55 10.20 7.58 27.87
C TRP A 55 9.21 7.52 29.02
N GLN A 56 9.65 7.93 30.20
CA GLN A 56 8.78 8.07 31.37
C GLN A 56 8.53 9.56 31.60
N PRO A 57 7.36 10.11 31.22
CA PRO A 57 7.09 11.53 31.38
C PRO A 57 6.87 11.90 32.86
N ALA A 58 7.30 13.11 33.25
CA ALA A 58 7.05 13.63 34.59
C ALA A 58 5.60 14.11 34.78
N ALA A 59 4.87 14.40 33.71
CA ALA A 59 3.48 14.85 33.68
C ALA A 59 2.64 14.01 32.71
N THR A 60 1.33 14.08 32.86
CA THR A 60 0.41 13.37 31.95
C THR A 60 0.55 13.89 30.52
N VAL A 61 0.82 13.00 29.59
CA VAL A 61 0.94 13.25 28.13
C VAL A 61 -0.19 12.52 27.42
N GLU A 62 -0.75 13.11 26.37
CA GLU A 62 -1.74 12.41 25.56
C GLU A 62 -1.14 11.16 24.92
N THR A 63 -1.86 10.05 25.06
CA THR A 63 -1.42 8.74 24.63
C THR A 63 -2.38 8.13 23.62
N ARG A 64 -1.89 7.17 22.89
CA ARG A 64 -2.64 6.38 21.93
C ARG A 64 -2.56 4.91 22.32
N ALA A 65 -3.70 4.20 22.22
CA ALA A 65 -3.73 2.76 22.41
C ALA A 65 -2.93 2.01 21.32
N PHE A 66 -2.33 0.88 21.69
CA PHE A 66 -1.81 -0.07 20.72
C PHE A 66 -2.94 -0.57 19.80
N ALA A 67 -2.60 -1.04 18.61
CA ALA A 67 -3.56 -1.68 17.69
C ALA A 67 -4.00 -3.08 18.18
N VAL A 68 -3.77 -3.37 19.45
CA VAL A 68 -4.14 -4.59 20.17
C VAL A 68 -5.10 -4.19 21.31
N ALA A 69 -6.16 -4.94 21.54
CA ALA A 69 -7.13 -4.64 22.61
C ALA A 69 -6.44 -4.60 23.98
N THR A 70 -6.68 -3.55 24.74
CA THR A 70 -6.22 -3.40 26.13
C THR A 70 -7.43 -3.36 27.05
N ASN A 71 -7.39 -4.09 28.14
CA ASN A 71 -8.50 -4.22 29.11
C ASN A 71 -8.23 -3.43 30.40
N SER A 72 -7.44 -2.35 30.36
CA SER A 72 -6.93 -1.70 31.58
C SER A 72 -7.51 -0.32 31.83
N GLU A 73 -7.66 0.00 33.11
CA GLU A 73 -7.90 1.37 33.59
C GLU A 73 -6.68 2.27 33.32
N PRO A 74 -6.87 3.59 33.17
CA PRO A 74 -5.77 4.51 32.91
C PRO A 74 -4.71 4.48 34.01
N VAL A 75 -3.47 4.18 33.67
CA VAL A 75 -2.32 4.26 34.58
C VAL A 75 -1.86 5.71 34.66
N THR A 76 -1.62 6.20 35.87
CA THR A 76 -1.34 7.62 36.15
C THR A 76 -0.04 8.15 35.53
N ALA A 77 0.94 7.28 35.24
CA ALA A 77 2.21 7.63 34.59
C ALA A 77 2.75 6.45 33.75
N PRO A 78 2.18 6.19 32.56
CA PRO A 78 2.63 5.10 31.73
C PRO A 78 4.02 5.37 31.16
N LEU A 79 4.77 4.30 30.90
CA LEU A 79 5.97 4.34 30.10
C LEU A 79 5.57 4.51 28.63
N LEU A 80 6.09 5.52 27.94
CA LEU A 80 5.76 5.79 26.54
C LEU A 80 6.78 5.18 25.61
N LEU A 81 6.35 4.30 24.74
CA LEU A 81 7.17 3.62 23.73
C LEU A 81 7.52 4.58 22.60
N LEU A 82 8.81 4.84 22.34
CA LEU A 82 9.28 5.71 21.28
C LEU A 82 9.78 4.93 20.05
N ASP A 83 10.46 3.80 20.25
CA ASP A 83 10.83 2.89 19.16
C ASP A 83 10.56 1.44 19.55
N GLY A 84 10.27 0.60 18.57
CA GLY A 84 9.89 -0.81 18.74
C GLY A 84 8.38 -1.07 18.66
N GLN A 85 7.53 -0.06 18.36
CA GLN A 85 6.07 -0.21 18.28
C GLN A 85 5.65 -1.38 17.38
N GLN A 86 6.19 -1.47 16.17
CA GLN A 86 5.78 -2.49 15.19
C GLN A 86 6.13 -3.89 15.69
N ARG A 87 7.30 -4.05 16.32
CA ARG A 87 7.75 -5.31 16.92
C ARG A 87 6.83 -5.73 18.05
N LEU A 88 6.61 -4.84 19.03
CA LEU A 88 5.78 -5.16 20.19
C LEU A 88 4.30 -5.37 19.83
N THR A 89 3.76 -4.64 18.87
CA THR A 89 2.38 -4.87 18.39
C THR A 89 2.24 -6.26 17.76
N SER A 90 3.21 -6.67 16.92
CA SER A 90 3.22 -8.01 16.32
C SER A 90 3.33 -9.11 17.36
N LEU A 91 4.28 -8.97 18.29
CA LEU A 91 4.52 -9.95 19.35
C LEU A 91 3.35 -10.03 20.33
N SER A 92 2.74 -8.90 20.66
CA SER A 92 1.55 -8.87 21.50
C SER A 92 0.38 -9.66 20.87
N ALA A 93 0.11 -9.47 19.59
CA ALA A 93 -0.92 -10.22 18.88
C ALA A 93 -0.59 -11.73 18.90
N VAL A 94 0.62 -12.12 18.52
CA VAL A 94 1.05 -13.51 18.43
C VAL A 94 1.00 -14.23 19.79
N LEU A 95 1.55 -13.63 20.86
CA LEU A 95 1.56 -14.24 22.19
C LEU A 95 0.15 -14.39 22.77
N ARG A 96 -0.79 -13.53 22.39
CA ARG A 96 -2.21 -13.64 22.74
C ARG A 96 -2.94 -14.65 21.87
N GLY A 97 -2.24 -15.23 20.91
CA GLY A 97 -2.80 -16.17 19.94
C GLY A 97 -3.77 -15.50 18.95
N GLU A 98 -3.62 -14.20 18.69
CA GLU A 98 -4.43 -13.44 17.76
C GLU A 98 -3.67 -13.24 16.44
N PRO A 99 -4.33 -13.36 15.28
CA PRO A 99 -3.68 -13.09 14.00
C PRO A 99 -3.32 -11.61 13.89
N VAL A 100 -2.20 -11.31 13.20
CA VAL A 100 -1.65 -9.96 13.12
C VAL A 100 -2.37 -9.15 12.05
N THR A 101 -2.94 -7.99 12.42
CA THR A 101 -3.47 -7.03 11.45
C THR A 101 -2.31 -6.30 10.77
N VAL A 102 -2.18 -6.41 9.46
CA VAL A 102 -1.10 -5.82 8.67
C VAL A 102 -1.61 -4.75 7.70
N LYS A 103 -0.70 -3.88 7.25
CA LYS A 103 -1.01 -2.85 6.26
C LYS A 103 -1.51 -3.50 4.96
N ASN A 104 -2.45 -2.83 4.30
CA ASN A 104 -3.03 -3.19 3.00
C ASN A 104 -3.85 -4.50 2.94
N ARG A 105 -4.07 -5.19 4.05
CA ARG A 105 -4.95 -6.38 4.09
C ARG A 105 -6.21 -6.10 4.92
N LYS A 106 -7.37 -6.47 4.38
CA LYS A 106 -8.67 -6.37 5.07
C LYS A 106 -8.83 -7.42 6.17
N ARG A 107 -8.15 -8.56 6.05
CA ARG A 107 -8.17 -9.66 7.02
C ARG A 107 -6.83 -9.73 7.74
N PRO A 108 -6.82 -10.04 9.04
CA PRO A 108 -5.59 -10.33 9.77
C PRO A 108 -4.83 -11.49 9.14
N VAL A 109 -3.52 -11.50 9.32
CA VAL A 109 -2.60 -12.47 8.72
C VAL A 109 -2.15 -13.49 9.75
N GLU A 110 -2.23 -14.77 9.39
CA GLU A 110 -1.63 -15.87 10.13
C GLU A 110 -0.22 -16.15 9.62
N ILE A 111 0.68 -16.48 10.55
CA ILE A 111 2.01 -17.01 10.24
C ILE A 111 2.02 -18.47 10.59
N LEU A 112 2.54 -19.29 9.66
CA LEU A 112 2.70 -20.72 9.86
C LEU A 112 4.16 -21.03 10.21
N PHE A 113 4.33 -22.01 11.09
CA PHE A 113 5.62 -22.56 11.49
C PHE A 113 5.73 -24.01 11.01
N ASN A 114 6.86 -24.35 10.41
CA ASN A 114 7.15 -25.67 9.87
C ASN A 114 7.82 -26.56 10.92
N LEU A 115 7.14 -27.58 11.37
CA LEU A 115 7.71 -28.58 12.27
C LEU A 115 8.79 -29.46 11.62
N ASP A 116 8.87 -29.47 10.28
CA ASP A 116 9.85 -30.22 9.48
C ASP A 116 10.91 -29.34 8.83
N HIS A 117 11.08 -28.08 9.28
CA HIS A 117 12.11 -27.23 8.70
C HIS A 117 13.51 -27.88 8.82
N PRO A 118 14.48 -27.62 7.91
CA PRO A 118 15.84 -28.12 8.03
C PRO A 118 16.51 -27.61 9.32
N ASP A 119 17.40 -28.42 9.91
CA ASP A 119 18.18 -28.02 11.10
C ASP A 119 19.12 -26.86 10.76
N GLU A 120 19.73 -26.88 9.56
CA GLU A 120 20.45 -25.76 8.99
C GLU A 120 19.48 -24.93 8.14
N LEU A 121 18.91 -23.90 8.73
CA LEU A 121 18.05 -22.96 8.02
C LEU A 121 18.86 -22.13 7.03
N THR A 122 18.53 -22.27 5.75
CA THR A 122 19.16 -21.50 4.68
C THR A 122 18.94 -19.99 4.90
N PHE A 123 19.98 -19.19 4.78
CA PHE A 123 19.89 -17.74 4.80
C PHE A 123 19.18 -17.28 3.52
N ILE A 124 17.91 -16.97 3.61
CA ILE A 124 17.21 -16.27 2.53
C ILE A 124 16.97 -14.85 3.03
N THR A 125 18.01 -14.02 2.90
CA THR A 125 17.82 -12.58 2.97
C THR A 125 17.24 -12.16 1.63
N GLU A 126 15.93 -12.23 1.48
CA GLU A 126 15.27 -11.41 0.46
C GLU A 126 15.45 -9.97 0.92
N VAL A 127 16.47 -9.31 0.39
CA VAL A 127 16.55 -7.85 0.42
C VAL A 127 15.36 -7.41 -0.42
N ALA A 128 14.24 -7.17 0.24
CA ALA A 128 13.11 -6.53 -0.42
C ALA A 128 13.62 -5.16 -0.89
N GLU A 129 13.90 -5.05 -2.18
CA GLU A 129 13.84 -3.73 -2.81
C GLU A 129 12.48 -3.16 -2.42
N ASP A 130 12.41 -1.87 -2.06
CA ASP A 130 11.20 -1.15 -1.63
C ASP A 130 10.09 -1.11 -2.74
N ASN A 131 9.90 -2.17 -3.47
CA ASN A 131 8.81 -2.40 -4.40
C ASN A 131 7.62 -2.97 -3.63
N GLU A 132 6.79 -2.08 -3.08
CA GLU A 132 5.53 -2.34 -2.34
C GLU A 132 4.45 -3.11 -3.16
N SER A 133 4.80 -3.99 -4.08
CA SER A 133 3.85 -4.45 -5.11
C SER A 133 3.81 -5.94 -5.45
N HIS A 134 4.41 -6.83 -4.67
CA HIS A 134 4.40 -8.27 -4.99
C HIS A 134 3.69 -9.17 -3.97
N GLU A 135 2.82 -8.64 -3.10
CA GLU A 135 2.09 -9.46 -2.12
C GLU A 135 0.60 -9.74 -2.46
N ASP A 136 0.13 -9.42 -3.67
CA ASP A 136 -1.25 -9.73 -4.09
C ASP A 136 -1.37 -11.05 -4.89
N ALA A 137 -0.52 -12.04 -4.61
CA ALA A 137 -0.66 -13.39 -5.15
C ALA A 137 -1.50 -14.28 -4.21
N ASP A 138 -2.69 -13.84 -3.88
CA ASP A 138 -3.61 -14.59 -3.00
C ASP A 138 -4.57 -15.54 -3.73
N ASP A 139 -4.47 -15.70 -5.06
CA ASP A 139 -5.39 -16.58 -5.83
C ASP A 139 -4.68 -17.36 -6.96
N ALA A 140 -3.50 -17.95 -6.70
CA ALA A 140 -2.96 -18.96 -7.61
C ALA A 140 -3.36 -20.35 -7.10
N ASP A 141 -4.47 -20.85 -7.59
CA ASP A 141 -4.93 -22.26 -7.38
C ASP A 141 -4.11 -23.31 -8.18
N ASP A 142 -2.95 -22.95 -8.68
CA ASP A 142 -2.07 -23.91 -9.36
C ASP A 142 -1.00 -24.45 -8.40
N VAL A 143 -1.07 -25.77 -8.18
CA VAL A 143 -0.11 -26.56 -7.42
C VAL A 143 1.22 -26.57 -8.17
N ASP A 144 2.09 -25.61 -7.87
CA ASP A 144 3.47 -25.65 -8.33
C ASP A 144 4.30 -26.47 -7.33
N SER A 145 4.75 -27.66 -7.73
CA SER A 145 5.63 -28.52 -6.93
C SER A 145 6.91 -27.81 -6.48
N ASP A 146 7.36 -26.84 -7.24
CA ASP A 146 8.49 -25.95 -6.92
C ASP A 146 8.19 -25.03 -5.74
N LEU A 147 6.94 -24.58 -5.57
CA LEU A 147 6.52 -23.73 -4.47
C LEU A 147 6.62 -24.48 -3.14
N ILE A 148 6.10 -25.71 -3.07
CA ILE A 148 6.15 -26.55 -1.86
C ILE A 148 7.60 -26.85 -1.48
N THR A 149 8.46 -27.14 -2.45
CA THR A 149 9.88 -27.39 -2.22
C THR A 149 10.61 -26.17 -1.64
N ARG A 150 10.30 -24.97 -2.13
CA ARG A 150 10.88 -23.70 -1.59
C ARG A 150 10.36 -23.40 -0.18
N VAL A 151 9.06 -23.62 0.04
CA VAL A 151 8.40 -23.36 1.33
C VAL A 151 8.95 -24.30 2.40
N ASN A 152 9.15 -25.58 2.11
CA ASN A 152 9.66 -26.57 3.07
C ASN A 152 11.08 -26.29 3.58
N ARG A 153 11.84 -25.43 2.94
CA ARG A 153 13.15 -24.98 3.40
C ARG A 153 13.11 -23.84 4.43
N ARG A 154 11.91 -23.30 4.71
CA ARG A 154 11.70 -22.16 5.63
C ARG A 154 11.08 -22.64 6.94
N ALA A 155 11.48 -22.02 8.05
CA ALA A 155 10.82 -22.22 9.34
C ALA A 155 9.46 -21.49 9.42
N PHE A 156 9.36 -20.31 8.81
CA PHE A 156 8.15 -19.48 8.86
C PHE A 156 7.70 -19.06 7.47
N VAL A 157 6.37 -19.08 7.25
CA VAL A 157 5.74 -18.53 6.05
C VAL A 157 4.45 -17.79 6.41
N VAL A 158 4.03 -16.88 5.53
CA VAL A 158 2.68 -16.31 5.60
C VAL A 158 1.68 -17.40 5.18
N ALA A 159 0.60 -17.55 5.92
CA ALA A 159 -0.38 -18.62 5.67
C ALA A 159 -1.02 -18.48 4.27
N SER A 160 -1.01 -19.58 3.53
CA SER A 160 -1.87 -19.82 2.37
C SER A 160 -2.73 -21.06 2.63
N ASN A 161 -3.86 -21.19 1.93
CA ASN A 161 -4.76 -22.33 2.09
C ASN A 161 -4.06 -23.67 1.83
N GLN A 162 -3.15 -23.70 0.87
CA GLN A 162 -2.41 -24.91 0.48
C GLN A 162 -1.42 -25.34 1.57
N VAL A 163 -0.60 -24.41 2.09
CA VAL A 163 0.39 -24.71 3.13
C VAL A 163 -0.28 -24.99 4.48
N ALA A 164 -1.36 -24.30 4.81
CA ALA A 164 -2.12 -24.53 6.03
C ALA A 164 -2.83 -25.90 6.10
N ALA A 165 -2.99 -26.58 4.96
CA ALA A 165 -3.55 -27.93 4.89
C ALA A 165 -2.50 -29.03 5.17
N LEU A 166 -1.21 -28.69 5.20
CA LEU A 166 -0.14 -29.66 5.46
C LEU A 166 0.01 -29.89 6.97
N PRO A 167 0.08 -31.15 7.45
CA PRO A 167 0.04 -31.47 8.88
C PRO A 167 1.27 -30.98 9.66
N ASN A 168 2.43 -30.86 9.00
CA ASN A 168 3.67 -30.37 9.61
C ASN A 168 3.72 -28.84 9.73
N TRP A 169 2.70 -28.13 9.27
CA TRP A 169 2.61 -26.67 9.39
C TRP A 169 1.59 -26.26 10.45
N VAL A 170 2.05 -25.64 11.50
CA VAL A 170 1.19 -25.17 12.61
C VAL A 170 1.09 -23.65 12.61
N LYS A 171 -0.07 -23.12 13.00
CA LYS A 171 -0.23 -21.68 13.20
C LYS A 171 0.58 -21.23 14.40
N VAL A 172 1.39 -20.20 14.26
CA VAL A 172 2.17 -19.65 15.38
C VAL A 172 1.25 -19.20 16.51
N THR A 173 0.10 -18.61 16.17
CA THR A 173 -0.92 -18.21 17.17
C THR A 173 -1.49 -19.39 17.95
N ASP A 174 -1.64 -20.55 17.34
CA ASP A 174 -2.09 -21.77 18.01
C ASP A 174 -1.07 -22.28 19.02
N VAL A 175 0.23 -22.10 18.75
CA VAL A 175 1.31 -22.54 19.65
C VAL A 175 1.24 -21.84 21.01
N PHE A 176 0.75 -20.62 21.07
CA PHE A 176 0.57 -19.88 22.32
C PHE A 176 -0.80 -20.09 22.99
N LYS A 177 -1.75 -20.77 22.31
CA LYS A 177 -3.10 -21.07 22.83
C LYS A 177 -3.29 -22.51 23.23
N LYS A 178 -2.70 -23.44 22.46
CA LYS A 178 -2.94 -24.89 22.58
C LYS A 178 -1.79 -25.57 23.33
N SER A 179 -2.07 -26.73 23.90
CA SER A 179 -1.04 -27.59 24.50
C SER A 179 -0.17 -28.25 23.40
N ASP A 180 1.04 -28.67 23.76
CA ASP A 180 1.93 -29.39 22.86
C ASP A 180 1.28 -30.71 22.39
N SER A 181 0.56 -31.40 23.27
CA SER A 181 -0.16 -32.62 22.93
C SER A 181 -1.21 -32.43 21.82
N GLU A 182 -1.97 -31.33 21.87
CA GLU A 182 -2.95 -31.00 20.82
C GLU A 182 -2.27 -30.66 19.49
N LEU A 183 -1.16 -29.94 19.53
CA LEU A 183 -0.42 -29.54 18.33
C LEU A 183 0.28 -30.75 17.69
N LEU A 184 0.91 -31.61 18.49
CA LEU A 184 1.56 -32.84 18.04
C LEU A 184 0.54 -33.80 17.41
N LYS A 185 -0.62 -33.98 18.06
CA LYS A 185 -1.70 -34.81 17.51
C LYS A 185 -2.22 -34.23 16.18
N ALA A 186 -2.38 -32.92 16.08
CA ALA A 186 -2.79 -32.27 14.82
C ALA A 186 -1.74 -32.44 13.72
N ALA A 187 -0.45 -32.50 14.08
CA ALA A 187 0.66 -32.76 13.17
C ALA A 187 0.83 -34.24 12.80
N GLY A 188 -0.05 -35.14 13.29
CA GLY A 188 -0.04 -36.58 12.97
C GLY A 188 0.85 -37.43 13.88
N VAL A 189 1.39 -36.87 14.96
CA VAL A 189 2.21 -37.60 15.94
C VAL A 189 1.28 -38.49 16.79
N THR A 190 1.55 -39.78 16.81
CA THR A 190 0.66 -40.79 17.40
C THR A 190 0.98 -41.11 18.88
N GLY A 191 2.18 -40.80 19.35
CA GLY A 191 2.62 -41.04 20.73
C GLY A 191 4.10 -40.73 20.95
N PHE A 192 4.59 -41.10 22.13
CA PHE A 192 6.00 -40.88 22.51
C PHE A 192 7.00 -41.66 21.65
N ASP A 193 6.59 -42.78 21.10
CA ASP A 193 7.41 -43.65 20.24
C ASP A 193 7.42 -43.19 18.77
N ASP A 194 6.69 -42.11 18.44
CA ASP A 194 6.66 -41.55 17.08
C ASP A 194 8.02 -40.94 16.75
N PRO A 195 8.61 -41.24 15.58
CA PRO A 195 9.92 -40.71 15.18
C PRO A 195 10.00 -39.18 15.19
N ASN A 196 8.89 -38.50 15.04
CA ASN A 196 8.83 -37.02 15.01
C ASN A 196 8.58 -36.40 16.38
N TYR A 197 8.21 -37.19 17.40
CA TYR A 197 7.80 -36.66 18.69
C TYR A 197 8.86 -35.75 19.34
N GLU A 198 10.08 -36.24 19.48
CA GLU A 198 11.17 -35.46 20.13
C GLU A 198 11.50 -34.19 19.34
N ARG A 199 11.63 -34.33 18.01
CA ARG A 199 11.96 -33.23 17.12
C ARG A 199 10.89 -32.12 17.16
N TYR A 200 9.61 -32.49 17.00
CA TYR A 200 8.53 -31.53 17.00
C TYR A 200 8.32 -30.89 18.38
N SER A 201 8.43 -31.66 19.46
CA SER A 201 8.37 -31.12 20.82
C SER A 201 9.48 -30.12 21.09
N ALA A 202 10.72 -30.42 20.68
CA ALA A 202 11.85 -29.49 20.83
C ALA A 202 11.61 -28.19 20.04
N ARG A 203 11.10 -28.26 18.82
CA ARG A 203 10.78 -27.10 17.96
C ARG A 203 9.65 -26.25 18.52
N LEU A 204 8.58 -26.88 19.03
CA LEU A 204 7.50 -26.15 19.72
C LEU A 204 8.02 -25.43 20.98
N LYS A 205 8.88 -26.09 21.77
CA LYS A 205 9.49 -25.48 22.95
C LYS A 205 10.39 -24.29 22.54
N GLN A 206 11.20 -24.43 21.49
CA GLN A 206 12.01 -23.34 20.96
C GLN A 206 11.14 -22.18 20.43
N LEU A 207 10.03 -22.48 19.75
CA LEU A 207 9.11 -21.43 19.30
C LEU A 207 8.48 -20.68 20.47
N ARG A 208 8.08 -21.37 21.55
CA ARG A 208 7.55 -20.74 22.76
C ARG A 208 8.59 -19.88 23.48
N SER A 209 9.89 -20.21 23.38
CA SER A 209 10.95 -19.42 24.03
C SER A 209 11.09 -18.00 23.46
N ILE A 210 10.45 -17.69 22.32
CA ILE A 210 10.34 -16.31 21.83
C ILE A 210 9.73 -15.38 22.91
N ALA A 211 8.82 -15.90 23.73
CA ALA A 211 8.24 -15.13 24.85
C ALA A 211 9.29 -14.74 25.92
N ASP A 212 10.37 -15.48 26.01
CA ASP A 212 11.49 -15.28 26.95
C ASP A 212 12.62 -14.44 26.39
N TYR A 213 12.59 -14.16 25.08
CA TYR A 213 13.58 -13.31 24.43
C TYR A 213 13.63 -11.95 25.13
N SER A 214 14.82 -11.55 25.58
CA SER A 214 15.01 -10.33 26.36
C SER A 214 15.35 -9.14 25.45
N TYR A 215 14.49 -8.11 25.48
CA TYR A 215 14.79 -6.83 24.86
C TYR A 215 15.44 -5.88 25.84
N ARG A 216 16.53 -5.28 25.42
CA ARG A 216 17.05 -4.09 26.09
C ARG A 216 16.11 -2.91 25.82
N VAL A 217 15.71 -2.25 26.91
CA VAL A 217 14.87 -1.04 26.88
C VAL A 217 15.70 0.13 27.40
N ASP A 218 15.98 1.09 26.56
CA ASP A 218 16.62 2.35 26.91
C ASP A 218 15.50 3.36 27.29
N ILE A 219 15.53 3.89 28.53
CA ILE A 219 14.47 4.76 29.07
C ILE A 219 15.00 6.18 29.19
N LEU A 220 14.34 7.13 28.52
CA LEU A 220 14.64 8.55 28.63
C LEU A 220 14.17 9.11 29.97
N GLU A 221 14.93 10.09 30.48
CA GLU A 221 14.69 10.71 31.77
C GLU A 221 13.37 11.51 31.82
N PRO A 222 12.69 11.52 32.98
CA PRO A 222 11.42 12.25 33.16
C PRO A 222 11.56 13.77 32.96
N SER A 223 12.78 14.32 33.11
CA SER A 223 13.07 15.74 32.95
C SER A 223 13.00 16.24 31.50
N LYS A 224 12.96 15.36 30.52
CA LYS A 224 12.88 15.72 29.11
C LYS A 224 11.51 16.26 28.75
N SER A 225 11.49 17.39 28.03
CA SER A 225 10.25 17.94 27.48
C SER A 225 9.74 17.08 26.30
N TYR A 226 8.46 17.23 25.96
CA TYR A 226 7.87 16.51 24.82
C TYR A 226 8.55 16.86 23.49
N GLU A 227 8.98 18.12 23.31
CA GLU A 227 9.72 18.55 22.13
C GLU A 227 11.11 17.91 22.04
N GLU A 228 11.87 17.85 23.15
CA GLU A 228 13.17 17.18 23.20
C GLU A 228 13.03 15.69 22.87
N VAL A 229 12.02 15.03 23.43
CA VAL A 229 11.73 13.61 23.17
C VAL A 229 11.36 13.39 21.72
N THR A 230 10.55 14.29 21.14
CA THR A 230 10.21 14.25 19.70
C THR A 230 11.45 14.41 18.82
N GLU A 231 12.37 15.30 19.18
CA GLU A 231 13.64 15.47 18.47
C GLU A 231 14.51 14.21 18.54
N ILE A 232 14.61 13.59 19.71
CA ILE A 232 15.33 12.30 19.92
C ILE A 232 14.69 11.21 19.06
N PHE A 233 13.35 11.09 19.10
CA PHE A 233 12.59 10.14 18.29
C PHE A 233 12.88 10.31 16.79
N VAL A 234 12.83 11.54 16.29
CA VAL A 234 13.15 11.86 14.89
C VAL A 234 14.58 11.45 14.54
N ARG A 235 15.57 11.78 15.37
CA ARG A 235 16.99 11.48 15.13
C ARG A 235 17.27 9.99 15.14
N VAL A 236 16.80 9.26 16.15
CA VAL A 236 17.00 7.79 16.26
C VAL A 236 16.41 7.08 15.06
N ASN A 237 15.21 7.45 14.65
CA ASN A 237 14.54 6.83 13.51
C ASN A 237 15.11 7.27 12.14
N SER A 238 15.75 8.44 12.07
CA SER A 238 16.42 8.90 10.84
C SER A 238 17.73 8.15 10.56
N LEU A 239 18.39 7.63 11.59
CA LEU A 239 19.63 6.86 11.50
C LEU A 239 19.38 5.36 11.26
N GLY A 240 18.16 4.88 11.52
CA GLY A 240 17.75 3.47 11.39
C GLY A 240 16.87 3.19 10.18
N ALA A 241 15.84 2.37 10.35
CA ALA A 241 14.84 2.10 9.31
C ALA A 241 14.17 3.41 8.88
N LYS A 242 14.24 3.75 7.60
CA LYS A 242 13.73 5.02 7.03
C LYS A 242 12.28 5.26 7.42
N LEU A 243 12.04 6.11 8.44
CA LEU A 243 10.73 6.72 8.63
C LEU A 243 10.43 7.59 7.42
N ARG A 244 9.16 7.60 7.00
CA ARG A 244 8.72 8.54 5.97
C ARG A 244 8.83 9.97 6.51
N SER A 245 9.18 10.90 5.65
CA SER A 245 9.22 12.33 6.00
C SER A 245 7.88 12.84 6.56
N SER A 246 6.76 12.25 6.13
CA SER A 246 5.43 12.52 6.68
C SER A 246 5.25 12.09 8.14
N ASP A 247 5.87 10.97 8.54
CA ASP A 247 5.77 10.47 9.92
C ASP A 247 6.56 11.37 10.88
N LEU A 248 7.73 11.87 10.42
CA LEU A 248 8.53 12.82 11.16
C LEU A 248 7.83 14.18 11.29
N ALA A 249 7.20 14.65 10.20
CA ALA A 249 6.41 15.88 10.22
C ALA A 249 5.20 15.75 11.16
N LEU A 250 4.51 14.61 11.13
CA LEU A 250 3.40 14.35 12.05
C LEU A 250 3.86 14.43 13.51
N ALA A 251 4.99 13.80 13.85
CA ALA A 251 5.54 13.86 15.20
C ALA A 251 5.84 15.31 15.64
N GLN A 252 6.41 16.12 14.75
CA GLN A 252 6.67 17.55 15.03
C GLN A 252 5.38 18.37 15.16
N ILE A 253 4.35 18.08 14.36
CA ILE A 253 3.06 18.79 14.43
C ILE A 253 2.35 18.43 15.74
N THR A 254 2.27 17.16 16.11
CA THR A 254 1.62 16.72 17.34
C THR A 254 2.33 17.23 18.60
N ALA A 255 3.65 17.37 18.56
CA ALA A 255 4.42 18.00 19.62
C ALA A 255 4.06 19.47 19.86
N LYS A 256 3.71 20.20 18.78
CA LYS A 256 3.33 21.63 18.86
C LYS A 256 1.84 21.84 19.06
N TRP A 257 1.03 20.90 18.62
CA TRP A 257 -0.42 20.99 18.62
C TRP A 257 -1.03 19.68 19.14
N ASN A 258 -1.22 19.63 20.43
CA ASN A 258 -1.78 18.47 21.15
C ASN A 258 -3.20 18.15 20.65
N GLY A 259 -3.57 16.86 20.56
CA GLY A 259 -4.88 16.40 20.03
C GLY A 259 -5.02 16.50 18.51
N SER A 260 -4.03 17.01 17.78
CA SER A 260 -4.10 17.19 16.33
C SER A 260 -4.24 15.87 15.56
N LEU A 261 -3.63 14.79 16.04
CA LEU A 261 -3.72 13.48 15.38
C LEU A 261 -5.16 12.96 15.31
N ALA A 262 -5.93 13.13 16.38
CA ALA A 262 -7.34 12.72 16.40
C ALA A 262 -8.15 13.47 15.33
N LEU A 263 -7.93 14.78 15.19
CA LEU A 263 -8.57 15.63 14.18
C LEU A 263 -8.19 15.21 12.75
N PHE A 264 -6.93 14.89 12.53
CA PHE A 264 -6.41 14.46 11.22
C PHE A 264 -6.99 13.10 10.82
N ASN A 265 -7.00 12.14 11.75
CA ASN A 265 -7.56 10.81 11.51
C ASN A 265 -9.07 10.85 11.27
N ALA A 266 -9.82 11.67 12.02
CA ALA A 266 -11.25 11.84 11.84
C ALA A 266 -11.57 12.36 10.43
N TYR A 267 -10.86 13.39 9.98
CA TYR A 267 -11.06 13.95 8.64
C TYR A 267 -10.58 13.00 7.53
N GLN A 268 -9.45 12.29 7.71
CA GLN A 268 -9.01 11.25 6.78
C GLN A 268 -10.09 10.18 6.59
N ALA A 269 -10.70 9.72 7.70
CA ALA A 269 -11.79 8.74 7.65
C ALA A 269 -13.05 9.27 6.95
N GLU A 270 -13.36 10.56 7.10
CA GLU A 270 -14.45 11.22 6.39
C GLU A 270 -14.22 11.25 4.87
N VAL A 271 -13.01 11.63 4.45
CA VAL A 271 -12.62 11.65 3.03
C VAL A 271 -12.61 10.23 2.44
N ALA A 272 -12.14 9.24 3.20
CA ALA A 272 -12.15 7.83 2.80
C ALA A 272 -13.58 7.30 2.56
N LYS A 273 -14.56 7.67 3.38
CA LYS A 273 -16.00 7.32 3.16
C LYS A 273 -16.55 7.87 1.83
N ARG A 274 -15.97 8.96 1.32
CA ARG A 274 -16.32 9.54 0.02
C ARG A 274 -15.63 8.83 -1.17
N GLY A 275 -14.86 7.76 -0.92
CA GLY A 275 -14.15 6.98 -1.92
C GLY A 275 -12.68 7.38 -2.11
N PHE A 276 -12.17 8.35 -1.35
CA PHE A 276 -10.78 8.82 -1.42
C PHE A 276 -10.02 8.44 -0.17
N ASP A 277 -9.63 7.18 -0.05
CA ASP A 277 -8.72 6.71 1.00
C ASP A 277 -7.29 7.12 0.65
N LEU A 278 -6.89 8.30 1.11
CA LEU A 278 -5.59 8.90 0.91
C LEU A 278 -4.73 8.76 2.18
N ASP A 279 -3.43 8.52 2.00
CA ASP A 279 -2.47 8.53 3.12
C ASP A 279 -2.50 9.88 3.86
N LEU A 280 -2.37 9.85 5.19
CA LEU A 280 -2.36 11.08 5.99
C LEU A 280 -1.28 12.06 5.54
N GLY A 281 -0.13 11.57 5.05
CA GLY A 281 0.94 12.39 4.50
C GLY A 281 0.49 13.30 3.36
N VAL A 282 -0.53 12.91 2.57
CA VAL A 282 -1.11 13.76 1.51
C VAL A 282 -1.82 14.96 2.12
N HIS A 283 -2.65 14.73 3.15
CA HIS A 283 -3.35 15.81 3.87
C HIS A 283 -2.36 16.77 4.55
N LEU A 284 -1.30 16.22 5.17
CA LEU A 284 -0.25 17.02 5.80
C LEU A 284 0.54 17.84 4.77
N LYS A 285 0.80 17.29 3.58
CA LYS A 285 1.44 18.06 2.49
C LYS A 285 0.55 19.21 2.01
N VAL A 286 -0.76 19.04 1.93
CA VAL A 286 -1.68 20.14 1.63
C VAL A 286 -1.64 21.20 2.72
N LEU A 287 -1.64 20.79 4.00
CA LEU A 287 -1.50 21.71 5.13
C LEU A 287 -0.25 22.58 4.99
N ILE A 288 0.91 21.95 4.81
CA ILE A 288 2.18 22.65 4.70
C ILE A 288 2.22 23.53 3.45
N ALA A 289 1.76 23.03 2.30
CA ALA A 289 1.71 23.81 1.06
C ALA A 289 0.83 25.06 1.20
N LEU A 290 -0.30 24.99 1.88
CA LEU A 290 -1.20 26.13 2.10
C LEU A 290 -0.63 27.18 3.07
N ILE A 291 0.24 26.77 4.01
CA ILE A 291 0.89 27.69 4.95
C ILE A 291 2.13 28.31 4.34
N THR A 292 3.01 27.49 3.73
CA THR A 292 4.37 27.90 3.35
C THR A 292 4.54 28.14 1.84
N GLY A 293 3.62 27.63 1.03
CA GLY A 293 3.75 27.59 -0.43
C GLY A 293 4.67 26.49 -0.94
N GLN A 294 5.18 25.60 -0.10
CA GLN A 294 6.07 24.48 -0.44
C GLN A 294 5.53 23.17 0.13
N SER A 295 5.82 22.06 -0.51
CA SER A 295 5.36 20.75 -0.06
C SER A 295 6.32 20.04 0.92
N ARG A 296 7.46 20.64 1.22
CA ARG A 296 8.55 20.03 2.00
C ARG A 296 8.26 20.07 3.49
N PHE A 297 8.29 18.92 4.13
CA PHE A 297 8.06 18.77 5.56
C PHE A 297 9.13 19.43 6.46
N LEU A 298 10.33 19.71 5.94
CA LEU A 298 11.37 20.43 6.69
C LEU A 298 10.91 21.79 7.22
N THR A 299 9.93 22.41 6.59
CA THR A 299 9.38 23.71 7.03
C THR A 299 8.52 23.61 8.28
N VAL A 300 8.09 22.42 8.69
CA VAL A 300 7.24 22.20 9.89
C VAL A 300 7.93 22.70 11.16
N ALA A 301 9.25 22.56 11.23
CA ALA A 301 10.03 22.99 12.40
C ALA A 301 9.84 24.48 12.74
N SER A 302 9.60 25.34 11.75
CA SER A 302 9.40 26.79 11.92
C SER A 302 7.95 27.22 12.15
N LEU A 303 6.96 26.29 12.07
CA LEU A 303 5.55 26.64 12.19
C LEU A 303 5.12 26.71 13.66
N THR A 304 4.22 27.65 13.96
CA THR A 304 3.57 27.78 15.26
C THR A 304 2.28 26.96 15.30
N GLN A 305 1.81 26.62 16.51
CA GLN A 305 0.52 25.97 16.70
C GLN A 305 -0.62 26.74 16.03
N GLN A 306 -0.68 28.06 16.23
CA GLN A 306 -1.72 28.92 15.65
C GLN A 306 -1.72 28.85 14.10
N ALA A 307 -0.55 28.82 13.47
CA ALA A 307 -0.44 28.67 12.02
C ALA A 307 -0.94 27.30 11.54
N LEU A 308 -0.64 26.23 12.30
CA LEU A 308 -1.10 24.87 12.01
C LEU A 308 -2.63 24.74 12.13
N GLU A 309 -3.23 25.29 13.18
CA GLU A 309 -4.69 25.27 13.38
C GLU A 309 -5.44 26.04 12.28
N ALA A 310 -4.97 27.25 11.96
CA ALA A 310 -5.54 28.04 10.87
C ALA A 310 -5.35 27.36 9.51
N GLY A 311 -4.17 26.79 9.28
CA GLY A 311 -3.84 26.03 8.08
C GLY A 311 -4.72 24.80 7.93
N TRP A 312 -5.00 24.08 9.02
CA TRP A 312 -5.84 22.88 8.98
C TRP A 312 -7.28 23.17 8.58
N LYS A 313 -7.87 24.25 9.06
CA LYS A 313 -9.21 24.70 8.62
C LYS A 313 -9.24 24.93 7.10
N ARG A 314 -8.19 25.54 6.55
CA ARG A 314 -8.04 25.75 5.11
C ARG A 314 -7.82 24.44 4.37
N THR A 315 -7.05 23.51 4.95
CA THR A 315 -6.76 22.19 4.38
C THR A 315 -8.02 21.38 4.14
N LYS A 316 -8.93 21.32 5.12
CA LYS A 316 -10.19 20.61 4.96
C LYS A 316 -10.99 21.14 3.76
N ARG A 317 -11.19 22.46 3.67
CA ARG A 317 -11.89 23.09 2.56
C ARG A 317 -11.21 22.82 1.20
N ALA A 318 -9.89 22.87 1.16
CA ALA A 318 -9.12 22.64 -0.06
C ALA A 318 -9.17 21.16 -0.52
N MET A 319 -9.13 20.23 0.41
CA MET A 319 -9.26 18.80 0.11
C MET A 319 -10.68 18.44 -0.32
N ASP A 320 -11.71 19.03 0.33
CA ASP A 320 -13.11 18.85 -0.10
C ASP A 320 -13.30 19.33 -1.54
N PHE A 321 -12.75 20.49 -1.86
CA PHE A 321 -12.75 20.99 -3.24
C PHE A 321 -12.02 20.02 -4.19
N ALA A 322 -10.83 19.55 -3.83
CA ALA A 322 -10.06 18.66 -4.68
C ALA A 322 -10.78 17.33 -4.95
N VAL A 323 -11.41 16.75 -3.94
CA VAL A 323 -12.19 15.51 -4.09
C VAL A 323 -13.40 15.76 -5.00
N ASN A 324 -14.14 16.85 -4.78
CA ASN A 324 -15.28 17.20 -5.63
C ASN A 324 -14.85 17.45 -7.08
N PHE A 325 -13.77 18.19 -7.29
CA PHE A 325 -13.26 18.46 -8.64
C PHE A 325 -12.83 17.16 -9.35
N ALA A 326 -12.09 16.29 -8.65
CA ALA A 326 -11.66 15.01 -9.20
C ALA A 326 -12.87 14.16 -9.61
N GLN A 327 -13.91 14.08 -8.78
CA GLN A 327 -15.10 13.28 -9.05
C GLN A 327 -15.99 13.88 -10.17
N GLN A 328 -16.32 15.16 -10.06
CA GLN A 328 -17.32 15.78 -10.93
C GLN A 328 -16.76 16.30 -12.25
N ASN A 329 -15.53 16.83 -12.24
CA ASN A 329 -14.94 17.44 -13.43
C ASN A 329 -13.98 16.51 -14.17
N VAL A 330 -13.22 15.67 -13.46
CA VAL A 330 -12.23 14.78 -14.08
C VAL A 330 -12.80 13.37 -14.29
N GLY A 331 -13.73 12.94 -13.46
CA GLY A 331 -14.28 11.59 -13.47
C GLY A 331 -13.44 10.59 -12.68
N VAL A 332 -12.52 11.07 -11.84
CA VAL A 332 -11.73 10.24 -10.92
C VAL A 332 -12.50 10.11 -9.61
N ASP A 333 -13.01 8.92 -9.32
CA ASP A 333 -13.83 8.63 -8.14
C ASP A 333 -13.11 7.71 -7.12
N SER A 334 -11.86 7.31 -7.41
CA SER A 334 -11.01 6.53 -6.53
C SER A 334 -9.53 6.92 -6.71
N PRO A 335 -8.73 6.95 -5.63
CA PRO A 335 -7.28 7.17 -5.71
C PRO A 335 -6.54 6.14 -6.58
N THR A 336 -7.11 4.96 -6.77
CA THR A 336 -6.54 3.91 -7.63
C THR A 336 -6.40 4.34 -9.10
N LEU A 337 -7.22 5.31 -9.54
CA LEU A 337 -7.16 5.90 -10.88
C LEU A 337 -6.12 7.03 -11.01
N LEU A 338 -5.44 7.40 -9.92
CA LEU A 338 -4.37 8.39 -9.93
C LEU A 338 -3.03 7.73 -10.17
N SER A 339 -2.20 8.29 -11.06
CA SER A 339 -0.80 7.91 -11.20
C SER A 339 0.02 8.28 -9.95
N SER A 340 -0.41 9.35 -9.28
CA SER A 340 0.14 9.78 -8.00
C SER A 340 -0.91 10.58 -7.20
N PRO A 341 -1.02 10.38 -5.88
CA PRO A 341 -1.90 11.18 -5.03
C PRO A 341 -1.50 12.65 -4.96
N PHE A 342 -0.30 13.03 -5.42
CA PHE A 342 0.16 14.42 -5.47
C PHE A 342 -0.66 15.29 -6.43
N LEU A 343 -1.37 14.70 -7.38
CA LEU A 343 -2.38 15.41 -8.18
C LEU A 343 -3.46 16.05 -7.31
N MET A 344 -3.86 15.39 -6.22
CA MET A 344 -4.84 15.94 -5.29
C MET A 344 -4.28 17.14 -4.52
N ILE A 345 -2.97 17.14 -4.21
CA ILE A 345 -2.29 18.26 -3.53
C ILE A 345 -2.30 19.49 -4.46
N ALA A 346 -1.89 19.31 -5.72
CA ALA A 346 -1.89 20.40 -6.71
C ALA A 346 -3.33 20.95 -6.93
N THR A 347 -4.33 20.06 -6.97
CA THR A 347 -5.74 20.45 -7.13
C THR A 347 -6.26 21.24 -5.92
N ALA A 348 -5.97 20.77 -4.70
CA ALA A 348 -6.36 21.45 -3.47
C ALA A 348 -5.72 22.85 -3.37
N TYR A 349 -4.44 22.92 -3.71
CA TYR A 349 -3.70 24.17 -3.71
C TYR A 349 -4.24 25.15 -4.76
N TRP A 350 -4.50 24.68 -5.99
CA TRP A 350 -5.11 25.50 -7.05
C TRP A 350 -6.46 26.08 -6.61
N GLY A 351 -7.36 25.24 -6.08
CA GLY A 351 -8.66 25.69 -5.58
C GLY A 351 -8.52 26.79 -4.53
N ALA A 352 -7.57 26.65 -3.60
CA ALA A 352 -7.31 27.65 -2.56
C ALA A 352 -6.74 28.96 -3.13
N GLN A 353 -5.86 28.90 -4.15
CA GLN A 353 -5.32 30.10 -4.82
C GLN A 353 -6.41 30.87 -5.59
N MET A 354 -7.47 30.19 -6.01
CA MET A 354 -8.61 30.79 -6.71
C MET A 354 -9.75 31.20 -5.76
N ASP A 355 -9.55 31.11 -4.46
CA ASP A 355 -10.61 31.27 -3.44
C ASP A 355 -11.86 30.43 -3.75
N TYR A 356 -11.66 29.28 -4.40
CA TYR A 356 -12.71 28.34 -4.85
C TYR A 356 -13.73 28.92 -5.83
N LYS A 357 -13.41 30.07 -6.45
CA LYS A 357 -14.20 30.71 -7.50
C LYS A 357 -13.57 30.39 -8.84
N ILE A 358 -14.05 29.32 -9.48
CA ILE A 358 -13.46 28.79 -10.69
C ILE A 358 -14.39 29.08 -11.86
N SER A 359 -13.86 29.71 -12.92
CA SER A 359 -14.59 29.86 -14.18
C SER A 359 -14.63 28.52 -14.95
N ASP A 360 -15.64 28.33 -15.81
CA ASP A 360 -15.73 27.14 -16.67
C ASP A 360 -14.46 26.97 -17.53
N LYS A 361 -13.90 28.07 -18.02
CA LYS A 361 -12.65 28.07 -18.78
C LYS A 361 -11.46 27.53 -17.96
N ASP A 362 -11.32 28.01 -16.71
CA ASP A 362 -10.24 27.55 -15.84
C ASP A 362 -10.46 26.10 -15.40
N ALA A 363 -11.70 25.71 -15.12
CA ALA A 363 -12.06 24.34 -14.81
C ALA A 363 -11.69 23.37 -15.95
N ALA A 364 -12.05 23.73 -17.20
CA ALA A 364 -11.72 22.95 -18.39
C ALA A 364 -10.19 22.88 -18.62
N ALA A 365 -9.48 23.99 -18.48
CA ALA A 365 -8.04 24.05 -18.61
C ALA A 365 -7.31 23.22 -17.55
N PHE A 366 -7.73 23.31 -16.28
CA PHE A 366 -7.14 22.52 -15.19
C PHE A 366 -7.47 21.03 -15.31
N ARG A 367 -8.71 20.69 -15.72
CA ARG A 367 -9.10 19.32 -16.04
C ARG A 367 -8.18 18.71 -17.09
N LYS A 368 -7.92 19.45 -18.18
CA LYS A 368 -6.99 19.00 -19.24
C LYS A 368 -5.59 18.74 -18.69
N TRP A 369 -5.04 19.69 -17.94
CA TRP A 369 -3.74 19.51 -17.30
C TRP A 369 -3.74 18.30 -16.36
N PHE A 370 -4.76 18.15 -15.51
CA PHE A 370 -4.86 17.02 -14.58
C PHE A 370 -4.81 15.68 -15.30
N LEU A 371 -5.60 15.51 -16.35
CA LEU A 371 -5.64 14.28 -17.15
C LEU A 371 -4.29 14.02 -17.84
N LEU A 372 -3.67 15.05 -18.42
CA LEU A 372 -2.34 14.95 -19.01
C LEU A 372 -1.26 14.58 -17.98
N ALA A 373 -1.25 15.24 -16.84
CA ALA A 373 -0.33 14.97 -15.74
C ALA A 373 -0.52 13.55 -15.18
N ASN A 374 -1.78 13.07 -15.12
CA ASN A 374 -2.08 11.69 -14.75
C ASN A 374 -1.55 10.71 -15.79
N ALA A 375 -1.89 10.89 -17.07
CA ALA A 375 -1.49 9.99 -18.14
C ALA A 375 0.03 9.89 -18.33
N LYS A 376 0.73 11.03 -18.26
CA LYS A 376 2.19 11.12 -18.38
C LYS A 376 2.94 10.79 -17.08
N GLY A 377 2.23 10.61 -15.96
CA GLY A 377 2.84 10.27 -14.67
C GLY A 377 3.70 11.39 -14.08
N ARG A 378 3.18 12.63 -14.06
CA ARG A 378 3.90 13.85 -13.61
C ARG A 378 4.69 13.65 -12.32
N TYR A 379 4.10 13.01 -11.32
CA TYR A 379 4.69 12.80 -10.00
C TYR A 379 5.13 11.34 -9.77
N SER A 380 5.31 10.55 -10.81
CA SER A 380 5.74 9.15 -10.71
C SER A 380 7.20 8.93 -11.10
N ARG A 381 7.91 9.99 -11.49
CA ARG A 381 9.30 9.94 -11.97
C ARG A 381 10.12 11.06 -11.38
N GLY A 382 11.36 10.77 -11.03
CA GLY A 382 12.30 11.75 -10.48
C GLY A 382 11.94 12.20 -9.06
N SER A 383 12.42 13.38 -8.66
CA SER A 383 12.10 13.96 -7.36
C SER A 383 10.67 14.53 -7.33
N THR A 384 9.72 13.73 -6.87
CA THR A 384 8.30 14.09 -6.84
C THR A 384 8.01 15.36 -6.03
N GLU A 385 8.72 15.59 -4.93
CA GLU A 385 8.57 16.83 -4.13
C GLU A 385 9.05 18.06 -4.89
N THR A 386 10.18 17.96 -5.59
CA THR A 386 10.68 19.07 -6.41
C THR A 386 9.71 19.42 -7.54
N LEU A 387 9.15 18.41 -8.21
CA LEU A 387 8.16 18.62 -9.26
C LEU A 387 6.88 19.26 -8.71
N LEU A 388 6.42 18.81 -7.54
CA LEU A 388 5.26 19.41 -6.88
C LEU A 388 5.53 20.87 -6.50
N ASP A 389 6.66 21.19 -5.87
CA ASP A 389 7.01 22.57 -5.49
C ASP A 389 7.09 23.50 -6.72
N GLN A 390 7.59 23.00 -7.85
CA GLN A 390 7.57 23.74 -9.12
C GLN A 390 6.14 24.05 -9.57
N ASP A 391 5.23 23.06 -9.48
CA ASP A 391 3.83 23.24 -9.87
C ASP A 391 3.09 24.17 -8.91
N LEU A 392 3.33 24.07 -7.60
CA LEU A 392 2.81 25.01 -6.62
C LEU A 392 3.29 26.46 -6.88
N ALA A 393 4.57 26.61 -7.29
CA ALA A 393 5.11 27.92 -7.67
C ALA A 393 4.43 28.46 -8.95
N ALA A 394 4.19 27.62 -9.96
CA ALA A 394 3.47 28.00 -11.17
C ALA A 394 2.03 28.47 -10.86
N LEU A 395 1.34 27.79 -9.95
CA LEU A 395 -0.02 28.13 -9.54
C LEU A 395 -0.12 29.48 -8.81
N ARG A 396 0.97 29.97 -8.20
CA ARG A 396 1.05 31.30 -7.57
C ARG A 396 1.37 32.43 -8.55
N SER A 397 1.95 32.09 -9.70
CA SER A 397 2.33 33.09 -10.72
C SER A 397 1.15 33.49 -11.60
N GLU A 398 1.29 34.56 -12.38
CA GLU A 398 0.27 35.02 -13.31
C GLU A 398 -0.06 33.98 -14.40
N GLY A 399 0.91 33.13 -14.78
CA GLY A 399 0.73 32.08 -15.78
C GLY A 399 -0.06 30.86 -15.33
N ARG A 400 -0.23 30.65 -14.03
CA ARG A 400 -1.03 29.57 -13.41
C ARG A 400 -1.04 28.25 -14.20
N ILE A 401 -2.18 27.90 -14.82
CA ILE A 401 -2.35 26.64 -15.56
C ILE A 401 -1.42 26.55 -16.78
N GLY A 402 -1.17 27.68 -17.46
CA GLY A 402 -0.17 27.75 -18.55
C GLY A 402 1.23 27.35 -18.08
N GLY A 403 1.63 27.81 -16.90
CA GLY A 403 2.90 27.43 -16.27
C GLY A 403 2.97 25.92 -15.94
N LEU A 404 1.85 25.31 -15.50
CA LEU A 404 1.79 23.87 -15.27
C LEU A 404 2.02 23.08 -16.56
N ASN A 405 1.38 23.47 -17.67
CA ASN A 405 1.54 22.83 -18.96
C ASN A 405 2.99 22.93 -19.47
N GLN A 406 3.63 24.12 -19.35
CA GLN A 406 5.03 24.30 -19.73
C GLN A 406 5.95 23.35 -18.94
N ARG A 407 5.76 23.23 -17.63
CA ARG A 407 6.56 22.34 -16.78
C ARG A 407 6.33 20.87 -17.11
N LEU A 408 5.11 20.47 -17.47
CA LEU A 408 4.83 19.13 -17.92
C LEU A 408 5.57 18.83 -19.23
N VAL A 409 5.49 19.75 -20.23
CA VAL A 409 6.22 19.60 -21.50
C VAL A 409 7.74 19.54 -21.26
N GLN A 410 8.30 20.39 -20.39
CA GLN A 410 9.73 20.33 -20.04
C GLN A 410 10.17 18.98 -19.47
N GLN A 411 9.28 18.30 -18.73
CA GLN A 411 9.58 16.99 -18.16
C GLN A 411 9.47 15.84 -19.16
N VAL A 412 8.43 15.85 -20.01
CA VAL A 412 8.08 14.70 -20.86
C VAL A 412 8.39 14.89 -22.33
N GLY A 413 8.81 16.10 -22.73
CA GLY A 413 9.13 16.48 -24.11
C GLY A 413 7.87 16.76 -24.93
N ARG A 414 6.97 15.81 -25.08
CA ARG A 414 5.73 15.93 -25.85
C ARG A 414 4.52 15.42 -25.08
N LEU A 415 3.34 15.95 -25.35
CA LEU A 415 2.10 15.59 -24.64
C LEU A 415 1.33 14.46 -25.33
N ASP A 416 1.45 14.31 -26.65
CA ASP A 416 0.83 13.24 -27.42
C ASP A 416 1.41 11.86 -27.07
N PHE A 417 0.67 10.82 -27.43
CA PHE A 417 1.07 9.42 -27.29
C PHE A 417 1.26 8.81 -28.67
N THR A 418 2.31 8.01 -28.81
CA THR A 418 2.50 7.08 -29.94
C THR A 418 2.49 5.64 -29.42
N ALA A 419 2.36 4.68 -30.30
CA ALA A 419 2.47 3.26 -29.95
C ALA A 419 3.79 2.95 -29.20
N ALA A 420 4.89 3.60 -29.58
CA ALA A 420 6.20 3.43 -28.95
C ALA A 420 6.22 3.89 -27.46
N ASP A 421 5.45 4.92 -27.12
CA ASP A 421 5.36 5.40 -25.72
C ASP A 421 4.67 4.39 -24.80
N LEU A 422 3.93 3.44 -25.35
CA LEU A 422 3.15 2.45 -24.62
C LEU A 422 3.89 1.11 -24.44
N VAL A 423 5.00 0.90 -25.15
CA VAL A 423 5.80 -0.34 -25.03
C VAL A 423 6.28 -0.53 -23.60
N GLY A 424 6.05 -1.72 -23.04
CA GLY A 424 6.45 -2.08 -21.67
C GLY A 424 5.69 -1.33 -20.57
N ARG A 425 4.60 -0.61 -20.90
CA ARG A 425 3.71 -0.05 -19.87
C ARG A 425 2.81 -1.13 -19.31
N THR A 426 2.62 -1.09 -18.00
CA THR A 426 1.80 -2.04 -17.26
C THR A 426 0.56 -1.36 -16.66
N ALA A 427 -0.30 -2.12 -16.00
CA ALA A 427 -1.48 -1.63 -15.29
C ALA A 427 -1.19 -0.51 -14.26
N ARG A 428 0.05 -0.38 -13.80
CA ARG A 428 0.48 0.68 -12.86
C ARG A 428 0.67 2.04 -13.52
N SER A 429 0.81 2.08 -14.84
CA SER A 429 1.12 3.32 -15.56
C SER A 429 -0.05 4.31 -15.54
N GLY A 430 0.29 5.61 -15.51
CA GLY A 430 -0.71 6.68 -15.62
C GLY A 430 -1.50 6.62 -16.92
N ALA A 431 -0.86 6.16 -18.01
CA ALA A 431 -1.51 5.94 -19.30
C ALA A 431 -2.67 4.93 -19.19
N PHE A 432 -2.43 3.78 -18.53
CA PHE A 432 -3.46 2.76 -18.34
C PHE A 432 -4.63 3.25 -17.47
N LYS A 433 -4.33 3.97 -16.38
CA LYS A 433 -5.35 4.57 -15.53
C LYS A 433 -6.19 5.62 -16.26
N THR A 434 -5.56 6.38 -17.15
CA THR A 434 -6.26 7.36 -17.98
C THR A 434 -7.05 6.68 -19.10
N LEU A 435 -6.56 5.56 -19.64
CA LEU A 435 -7.29 4.73 -20.60
C LEU A 435 -8.59 4.18 -19.99
N PHE A 436 -8.58 3.78 -18.71
CA PHE A 436 -9.80 3.41 -18.00
C PHE A 436 -10.83 4.55 -18.00
N LEU A 437 -10.39 5.79 -17.74
CA LEU A 437 -11.27 6.97 -17.78
C LEU A 437 -11.84 7.22 -19.18
N ALA A 438 -11.01 7.03 -20.21
CA ALA A 438 -11.45 7.16 -21.61
C ALA A 438 -12.51 6.10 -21.96
N PHE A 439 -12.27 4.83 -21.65
CA PHE A 439 -13.22 3.75 -21.92
C PHE A 439 -14.53 3.94 -21.15
N ARG A 440 -14.45 4.41 -19.90
CA ARG A 440 -15.65 4.73 -19.12
C ARG A 440 -16.46 5.87 -19.73
N ALA A 441 -15.78 6.90 -20.25
CA ALA A 441 -16.44 8.00 -20.97
C ALA A 441 -17.13 7.54 -22.25
N ASP A 442 -16.58 6.51 -22.92
CA ASP A 442 -17.18 5.85 -24.11
C ASP A 442 -18.32 4.89 -23.76
N GLY A 443 -18.65 4.76 -22.48
CA GLY A 443 -19.67 3.82 -22.02
C GLY A 443 -19.26 2.35 -22.13
N ALA A 444 -17.96 2.04 -22.00
CA ALA A 444 -17.49 0.66 -21.98
C ALA A 444 -18.12 -0.12 -20.81
N LYS A 445 -18.41 -1.39 -21.07
CA LYS A 445 -19.09 -2.28 -20.14
C LYS A 445 -18.28 -3.57 -19.95
N ASP A 446 -18.57 -4.25 -18.87
CA ASP A 446 -18.15 -5.65 -18.69
C ASP A 446 -18.74 -6.53 -19.80
N TRP A 447 -17.92 -7.43 -20.34
CA TRP A 447 -18.27 -8.17 -21.54
C TRP A 447 -19.43 -9.16 -21.37
N ALA A 448 -19.61 -9.71 -20.15
CA ALA A 448 -20.66 -10.69 -19.86
C ALA A 448 -21.88 -10.05 -19.17
N THR A 449 -21.65 -9.20 -18.15
CA THR A 449 -22.73 -8.67 -17.31
C THR A 449 -23.39 -7.43 -17.89
N ASN A 450 -22.77 -6.78 -18.87
CA ASN A 450 -23.24 -5.53 -19.48
C ASN A 450 -23.30 -4.33 -18.50
N LEU A 451 -22.66 -4.44 -17.32
CA LEU A 451 -22.53 -3.36 -16.36
C LEU A 451 -21.43 -2.39 -16.80
N LEU A 452 -21.65 -1.10 -16.60
CA LEU A 452 -20.60 -0.09 -16.84
C LEU A 452 -19.38 -0.37 -15.98
N ILE A 453 -18.17 -0.24 -16.57
CA ILE A 453 -16.93 -0.38 -15.80
C ILE A 453 -16.85 0.72 -14.74
N SER A 454 -16.68 0.34 -13.47
CA SER A 454 -16.54 1.27 -12.34
C SER A 454 -15.68 0.68 -11.24
N PRO A 455 -14.73 1.45 -10.66
CA PRO A 455 -13.95 0.98 -9.53
C PRO A 455 -14.78 0.88 -8.23
N LYS A 456 -16.00 1.41 -8.22
CA LYS A 456 -16.90 1.43 -7.06
C LYS A 456 -17.88 0.26 -7.01
N LEU A 457 -17.85 -0.67 -7.97
CA LEU A 457 -18.74 -1.83 -7.90
C LEU A 457 -18.44 -2.63 -6.62
N ALA A 458 -19.39 -2.58 -5.69
CA ALA A 458 -19.31 -3.26 -4.41
C ALA A 458 -19.76 -4.72 -4.58
N GLY A 459 -18.89 -5.65 -4.23
CA GLY A 459 -19.14 -7.08 -4.31
C GLY A 459 -17.96 -7.81 -4.93
N HIS A 460 -17.65 -9.03 -4.45
CA HIS A 460 -16.51 -9.77 -4.96
C HIS A 460 -16.66 -10.19 -6.43
N ALA A 461 -17.91 -10.42 -6.90
CA ALA A 461 -18.18 -10.87 -8.26
C ALA A 461 -18.11 -9.75 -9.32
N ASP A 462 -18.47 -8.52 -8.93
CA ASP A 462 -18.58 -7.38 -9.87
C ASP A 462 -17.40 -6.41 -9.78
N LYS A 463 -16.41 -6.72 -8.92
CA LYS A 463 -15.16 -5.94 -8.84
C LYS A 463 -14.47 -5.96 -10.20
N ILE A 464 -14.11 -4.79 -10.72
CA ILE A 464 -13.34 -4.68 -11.97
C ILE A 464 -11.90 -5.17 -11.73
N GLU A 465 -11.46 -6.04 -12.62
CA GLU A 465 -10.12 -6.61 -12.67
C GLU A 465 -9.45 -6.29 -14.01
N PHE A 466 -8.13 -6.43 -14.03
CA PHE A 466 -7.33 -6.28 -15.24
C PHE A 466 -7.17 -7.67 -15.87
N HIS A 467 -7.98 -7.93 -16.88
CA HIS A 467 -7.94 -9.18 -17.63
C HIS A 467 -6.87 -9.12 -18.73
N HIS A 468 -6.03 -10.14 -18.79
CA HIS A 468 -5.14 -10.35 -19.94
C HIS A 468 -5.95 -10.91 -21.10
N VAL A 469 -6.07 -10.13 -22.18
CA VAL A 469 -6.80 -10.54 -23.39
C VAL A 469 -6.24 -11.86 -23.94
N PHE A 470 -4.91 -12.01 -23.90
CA PHE A 470 -4.24 -13.29 -24.00
C PHE A 470 -3.83 -13.72 -22.60
N PRO A 471 -4.55 -14.68 -21.95
CA PRO A 471 -4.30 -15.05 -20.57
C PRO A 471 -2.88 -15.55 -20.32
N LYS A 472 -2.26 -15.15 -19.19
CA LYS A 472 -0.88 -15.52 -18.87
C LYS A 472 -0.65 -17.03 -18.87
N ALA A 473 -1.56 -17.80 -18.25
CA ALA A 473 -1.44 -19.26 -18.17
C ALA A 473 -1.54 -19.89 -19.58
N TYR A 474 -2.38 -19.34 -20.45
CA TYR A 474 -2.46 -19.74 -21.85
C TYR A 474 -1.16 -19.45 -22.60
N MET A 475 -0.64 -18.21 -22.53
CA MET A 475 0.58 -17.80 -23.21
C MET A 475 1.81 -18.59 -22.73
N LYS A 476 1.92 -18.86 -21.43
CA LYS A 476 3.01 -19.70 -20.88
C LYS A 476 3.05 -21.11 -21.49
N LYS A 477 1.89 -21.66 -21.85
CA LYS A 477 1.78 -22.99 -22.49
C LYS A 477 1.99 -22.91 -24.01
N ALA A 478 1.34 -21.94 -24.66
CA ALA A 478 1.31 -21.83 -26.12
C ALA A 478 2.54 -21.16 -26.71
N ARG A 479 3.13 -20.18 -26.02
CA ARG A 479 4.27 -19.37 -26.45
C ARG A 479 5.26 -19.16 -25.28
N PRO A 480 5.96 -20.22 -24.85
CA PRO A 480 6.96 -20.15 -23.78
C PRO A 480 8.18 -19.27 -24.13
N ASP A 481 8.33 -18.91 -25.39
CA ASP A 481 9.36 -18.02 -25.93
C ASP A 481 9.09 -16.54 -25.63
N ILE A 482 7.86 -16.14 -25.31
CA ILE A 482 7.50 -14.75 -25.00
C ILE A 482 7.79 -14.42 -23.54
N ASP A 483 8.51 -13.30 -23.30
CA ASP A 483 8.76 -12.79 -21.95
C ASP A 483 7.44 -12.44 -21.25
N GLY A 484 7.27 -12.87 -20.00
CA GLY A 484 6.10 -12.53 -19.20
C GLY A 484 5.84 -11.02 -19.07
N ARG A 485 6.87 -10.18 -19.19
CA ARG A 485 6.74 -8.72 -19.23
C ARG A 485 6.02 -8.22 -20.48
N ASP A 486 6.15 -8.90 -21.59
CA ASP A 486 5.43 -8.54 -22.82
C ASP A 486 3.97 -8.95 -22.73
N VAL A 487 3.68 -10.05 -22.03
CA VAL A 487 2.30 -10.46 -21.72
C VAL A 487 1.62 -9.46 -20.78
N ASP A 488 2.38 -8.77 -19.91
CA ASP A 488 1.88 -7.73 -18.97
C ASP A 488 1.72 -6.34 -19.59
N ASP A 489 1.98 -6.18 -20.89
CA ASP A 489 1.80 -4.92 -21.59
C ASP A 489 0.34 -4.44 -21.55
N ILE A 490 0.14 -3.14 -21.40
CA ILE A 490 -1.22 -2.54 -21.33
C ILE A 490 -2.06 -2.85 -22.56
N ALA A 491 -1.43 -3.10 -23.71
CA ALA A 491 -2.13 -3.49 -24.91
C ALA A 491 -2.66 -4.93 -24.85
N ASN A 492 -2.24 -5.72 -23.87
CA ASN A 492 -2.84 -7.03 -23.57
C ASN A 492 -3.86 -6.97 -22.41
N LEU A 493 -4.20 -5.79 -21.87
CA LEU A 493 -5.09 -5.66 -20.71
C LEU A 493 -6.45 -5.07 -21.08
N ALA A 494 -7.52 -5.63 -20.50
CA ALA A 494 -8.89 -5.12 -20.59
C ALA A 494 -9.51 -5.02 -19.18
N PHE A 495 -10.60 -4.27 -19.05
CA PHE A 495 -11.30 -4.03 -17.80
C PHE A 495 -12.61 -4.83 -17.77
N ILE A 496 -12.65 -5.92 -17.03
CA ILE A 496 -13.84 -6.76 -16.89
C ILE A 496 -14.09 -7.10 -15.41
N SER A 497 -15.25 -7.65 -15.10
CA SER A 497 -15.57 -8.08 -13.73
C SER A 497 -14.76 -9.34 -13.35
N SER A 498 -14.55 -9.53 -12.04
CA SER A 498 -13.93 -10.73 -11.50
C SER A 498 -14.64 -12.01 -11.95
N LYS A 499 -15.99 -11.96 -12.05
CA LYS A 499 -16.79 -13.07 -12.55
C LYS A 499 -16.45 -13.40 -14.00
N THR A 500 -16.50 -12.41 -14.89
CA THR A 500 -16.18 -12.59 -16.31
C THR A 500 -14.74 -13.08 -16.48
N ASN A 501 -13.80 -12.54 -15.69
CA ASN A 501 -12.39 -12.95 -15.71
C ASN A 501 -12.23 -14.44 -15.34
N LYS A 502 -12.93 -14.91 -14.31
CA LYS A 502 -12.94 -16.33 -13.90
C LYS A 502 -13.59 -17.25 -14.95
N ASP A 503 -14.66 -16.78 -15.59
CA ASP A 503 -15.34 -17.55 -16.65
C ASP A 503 -14.45 -17.71 -17.91
N ILE A 504 -13.61 -16.73 -18.20
CA ILE A 504 -12.60 -16.80 -19.27
C ILE A 504 -11.45 -17.73 -18.85
N SER A 505 -10.91 -17.53 -17.64
CA SER A 505 -9.78 -18.32 -17.09
C SER A 505 -8.56 -18.31 -18.03
N ASP A 506 -8.07 -19.48 -18.44
CA ASP A 506 -6.93 -19.70 -19.33
C ASP A 506 -7.31 -20.03 -20.79
N LYS A 507 -8.56 -19.73 -21.19
CA LYS A 507 -9.04 -20.04 -22.55
C LYS A 507 -8.39 -19.12 -23.59
N ALA A 508 -8.14 -19.68 -24.77
CA ALA A 508 -7.63 -18.91 -25.90
C ALA A 508 -8.60 -17.78 -26.31
N PRO A 509 -8.09 -16.64 -26.81
CA PRO A 509 -8.96 -15.58 -27.34
C PRO A 509 -9.92 -16.07 -28.43
N ALA A 510 -9.48 -16.98 -29.29
CA ALA A 510 -10.32 -17.60 -30.32
C ALA A 510 -11.52 -18.37 -29.76
N ASP A 511 -11.40 -18.94 -28.53
CA ASP A 511 -12.44 -19.76 -27.90
C ASP A 511 -13.43 -18.92 -27.10
N TYR A 512 -12.99 -17.84 -26.46
CA TYR A 512 -13.84 -17.05 -25.57
C TYR A 512 -14.43 -15.79 -26.25
N ALA A 513 -13.70 -15.14 -27.13
CA ALA A 513 -14.14 -13.88 -27.72
C ALA A 513 -15.45 -14.00 -28.53
N PRO A 514 -15.74 -15.10 -29.26
CA PRO A 514 -17.02 -15.29 -29.94
C PRO A 514 -18.24 -15.33 -29.03
N LYS A 515 -18.06 -15.49 -27.72
CA LYS A 515 -19.14 -15.53 -26.74
C LYS A 515 -19.62 -14.14 -26.35
N TYR A 516 -18.86 -13.10 -26.68
CA TYR A 516 -19.13 -11.71 -26.34
C TYR A 516 -19.45 -10.88 -27.57
N SER A 517 -20.19 -9.79 -27.39
CA SER A 517 -20.51 -8.85 -28.46
C SER A 517 -19.24 -8.19 -29.01
N LYS A 518 -19.07 -8.23 -30.33
CA LYS A 518 -17.97 -7.51 -31.01
C LYS A 518 -17.96 -6.02 -30.67
N GLU A 519 -19.14 -5.40 -30.49
CA GLU A 519 -19.25 -4.01 -30.09
C GLU A 519 -18.69 -3.76 -28.69
N GLN A 520 -18.97 -4.65 -27.73
CA GLN A 520 -18.43 -4.54 -26.37
C GLN A 520 -16.93 -4.70 -26.32
N LEU A 521 -16.39 -5.66 -27.07
CA LEU A 521 -14.94 -5.84 -27.20
C LEU A 521 -14.29 -4.59 -27.82
N ALA A 522 -14.88 -4.06 -28.89
CA ALA A 522 -14.40 -2.88 -29.61
C ALA A 522 -14.44 -1.61 -28.75
N LYS A 523 -15.41 -1.46 -27.80
CA LYS A 523 -15.44 -0.37 -26.82
C LYS A 523 -14.20 -0.32 -25.92
N GLN A 524 -13.50 -1.44 -25.79
CA GLN A 524 -12.20 -1.50 -25.11
C GLN A 524 -11.05 -1.73 -26.08
N LEU A 525 -11.23 -1.44 -27.36
CA LEU A 525 -10.22 -1.58 -28.41
C LEU A 525 -9.69 -3.02 -28.56
N VAL A 526 -10.50 -4.02 -28.22
CA VAL A 526 -10.19 -5.42 -28.47
C VAL A 526 -10.84 -5.82 -29.78
N VAL A 527 -10.01 -5.90 -30.83
CA VAL A 527 -10.44 -6.21 -32.20
C VAL A 527 -9.61 -7.39 -32.70
N PHE A 528 -10.30 -8.50 -32.97
CA PHE A 528 -9.69 -9.69 -33.53
C PHE A 528 -9.99 -9.82 -35.02
N ASP A 529 -8.98 -10.25 -35.77
CA ASP A 529 -9.08 -10.75 -37.14
C ASP A 529 -8.73 -12.25 -37.15
N ASP A 530 -8.80 -12.88 -38.33
CA ASP A 530 -8.55 -14.33 -38.48
C ASP A 530 -7.09 -14.73 -38.16
N THR A 531 -6.18 -13.76 -37.98
CA THR A 531 -4.75 -14.02 -37.79
C THR A 531 -4.24 -13.61 -36.40
N ASN A 532 -4.90 -12.66 -35.73
CA ASN A 532 -4.39 -12.10 -34.46
C ASN A 532 -5.09 -12.64 -33.21
N ALA A 533 -6.04 -13.57 -33.32
CA ALA A 533 -6.69 -14.25 -32.21
C ALA A 533 -5.96 -15.53 -31.76
N LEU A 534 -4.98 -15.99 -32.53
CA LEU A 534 -4.14 -17.16 -32.26
C LEU A 534 -2.85 -16.76 -31.53
N PRO A 535 -2.16 -17.70 -30.84
CA PRO A 535 -0.93 -17.38 -30.09
C PRO A 535 0.17 -16.77 -30.96
N GLU A 536 0.29 -17.20 -32.20
CA GLU A 536 1.25 -16.70 -33.19
C GLU A 536 0.96 -15.25 -33.61
N GLY A 537 -0.29 -14.82 -33.42
CA GLY A 537 -0.73 -13.45 -33.74
C GLY A 537 -0.62 -12.47 -32.56
N PHE A 538 -0.12 -12.90 -31.41
CA PHE A 538 -0.04 -12.07 -30.20
C PHE A 538 0.70 -10.74 -30.44
N GLU A 539 1.89 -10.78 -31.02
CA GLU A 539 2.68 -9.59 -31.29
C GLU A 539 1.96 -8.64 -32.23
N LYS A 540 1.30 -9.18 -33.28
CA LYS A 540 0.48 -8.39 -34.21
C LYS A 540 -0.68 -7.70 -33.46
N PHE A 541 -1.39 -8.43 -32.61
CA PHE A 541 -2.48 -7.90 -31.80
C PHE A 541 -2.00 -6.75 -30.89
N VAL A 542 -0.89 -6.95 -30.16
CA VAL A 542 -0.34 -5.97 -29.24
C VAL A 542 0.10 -4.70 -29.97
N ILE A 543 0.77 -4.83 -31.14
CA ILE A 543 1.20 -3.68 -31.97
C ILE A 543 -0.02 -2.88 -32.41
N GLN A 544 -1.00 -3.52 -33.05
CA GLN A 544 -2.22 -2.87 -33.55
C GLN A 544 -2.99 -2.18 -32.40
N ARG A 545 -3.11 -2.85 -31.26
CA ARG A 545 -3.85 -2.29 -30.13
C ARG A 545 -3.12 -1.13 -29.45
N ARG A 546 -1.78 -1.11 -29.43
CA ARG A 546 -1.01 0.07 -28.99
C ARG A 546 -1.30 1.30 -29.84
N GLU A 547 -1.43 1.15 -31.17
CA GLU A 547 -1.80 2.25 -32.07
C GLU A 547 -3.20 2.78 -31.74
N LEU A 548 -4.18 1.88 -31.57
CA LEU A 548 -5.55 2.25 -31.21
C LEU A 548 -5.60 2.93 -29.82
N ILE A 549 -4.86 2.44 -28.85
CA ILE A 549 -4.78 3.03 -27.50
C ILE A 549 -4.14 4.42 -27.57
N ALA A 550 -3.05 4.59 -28.31
CA ALA A 550 -2.40 5.89 -28.46
C ALA A 550 -3.34 6.92 -29.10
N ALA A 551 -4.01 6.55 -30.18
CA ALA A 551 -5.00 7.40 -30.85
C ALA A 551 -6.16 7.77 -29.88
N ARG A 552 -6.70 6.80 -29.15
CA ARG A 552 -7.80 7.04 -28.21
C ARG A 552 -7.40 7.93 -27.04
N LEU A 553 -6.19 7.75 -26.50
CA LEU A 553 -5.65 8.63 -25.46
C LEU A 553 -5.52 10.07 -25.96
N ASN A 554 -4.97 10.27 -27.17
CA ASN A 554 -4.83 11.60 -27.75
C ASN A 554 -6.18 12.28 -27.96
N GLU A 555 -7.17 11.54 -28.47
CA GLU A 555 -8.53 12.04 -28.63
C GLU A 555 -9.15 12.42 -27.27
N PHE A 556 -9.11 11.53 -26.28
CA PHE A 556 -9.65 11.78 -24.95
C PHE A 556 -9.01 12.99 -24.25
N LEU A 557 -7.70 13.16 -24.43
CA LEU A 557 -6.93 14.27 -23.88
C LEU A 557 -7.03 15.55 -24.74
N ALA A 558 -7.74 15.50 -25.85
CA ALA A 558 -7.86 16.58 -26.83
C ALA A 558 -6.49 17.16 -27.24
N ILE A 559 -5.56 16.28 -27.60
CA ILE A 559 -4.22 16.64 -28.08
C ILE A 559 -4.27 16.64 -29.61
N ALA A 560 -3.93 17.79 -30.22
CA ALA A 560 -3.76 17.85 -31.66
C ALA A 560 -2.63 16.90 -32.09
N GLU A 561 -2.83 16.15 -33.16
CA GLU A 561 -1.76 15.35 -33.78
C GLU A 561 -0.62 16.29 -34.14
N SER A 562 0.57 16.03 -33.64
CA SER A 562 1.79 16.68 -34.11
C SER A 562 2.09 16.15 -35.52
N ARG A 563 1.81 16.99 -36.52
CA ARG A 563 2.15 16.74 -37.93
C ARG A 563 3.66 16.76 -38.15
#